data_af1bb110676638f2fa348712398d0b16
#
_entry.id   af1bb110676638f2fa348712398d0b16
#
_cell.length_a   1.000
_cell.length_b   1.000
_cell.length_c   1.000
_cell.angle_alpha   90.00
_cell.angle_beta   90.00
_cell.angle_gamma   90.00
#
_symmetry.space_group_name_H-M   'P 1'
#
loop_
_entity.id
_entity.type
_entity.pdbx_description
1 polymer ?
#
loop_
_entity_poly.entity_id
_entity_poly.type
_entity_poly.pdbx_seq_one_letter_code
_entity_poly.pdbx_strand_id
1 'polypeptide(L)'
;MSRAHAHSRQRRSRTPLRIALALVVVAVLAGGVLVAAGHHGHRGSASPPSTASATTVPAAPLRVQAITPAEGAAGVASDATVTVAFSRPLAAASPLPTLAPAVPGTWQRLTPSTLAFVASGPWVPATSVSVTVPDGPHGVTDRAGGTLPAPVTARFTVAPGSTLRLQQLLAQLGYLPVAFTPAAPLAGPQEAAQPQEGSFTWRWSEPAGLVSLWSPGAENVITRGAVMAFERHHQLTTDGQAGPAVWSALLADAAGGAASTDPYNYVLVSKAVPQKVTVYSNGAPVYSTPANTGVAAAPTVSGTFPVYLRYESQTMTGTNPDGSKYSDPGIPWVSYFNGGDALHGFVRGSYGWPQSVGCVEMPPANAQVVYPLTPIGTLVTVS
;
A
#
# COMPACT_ATOMS: atom_id res chain seq x y z
N MET A 1 -21.42 54.49 33.55
CA MET A 1 -22.21 53.52 34.33
C MET A 1 -22.12 52.20 33.60
N SER A 2 -21.10 51.48 33.83
CA SER A 2 -20.84 50.35 34.70
C SER A 2 -21.84 49.19 34.59
N ARG A 3 -21.36 48.04 34.06
CA ARG A 3 -21.47 46.71 34.67
C ARG A 3 -20.63 45.70 33.93
N ALA A 4 -19.56 45.27 34.60
CA ALA A 4 -18.76 44.14 34.27
C ALA A 4 -19.51 42.83 34.56
N HIS A 5 -19.42 41.85 33.66
CA HIS A 5 -19.75 40.45 33.98
C HIS A 5 -18.50 39.57 33.86
N ALA A 6 -18.07 39.10 35.02
CA ALA A 6 -17.04 38.11 35.18
C ALA A 6 -17.58 36.72 34.77
N HIS A 7 -16.91 36.03 33.84
CA HIS A 7 -17.11 34.60 33.60
C HIS A 7 -15.93 33.79 34.16
N SER A 8 -16.25 32.95 35.12
CA SER A 8 -15.38 32.03 35.81
C SER A 8 -14.78 31.05 34.84
N ARG A 9 -13.45 30.92 34.86
CA ARG A 9 -12.70 29.86 34.22
C ARG A 9 -12.81 28.56 35.04
N GLN A 10 -13.58 27.60 34.55
CA GLN A 10 -13.56 26.23 35.03
C GLN A 10 -12.34 25.52 34.48
N ARG A 11 -11.35 25.26 35.35
CA ARG A 11 -10.22 24.37 35.09
C ARG A 11 -10.73 22.93 34.99
N ARG A 12 -10.73 22.34 33.78
CA ARG A 12 -10.88 20.89 33.61
C ARG A 12 -9.53 20.22 33.80
N SER A 13 -9.42 19.44 34.86
CA SER A 13 -8.30 18.55 35.14
C SER A 13 -8.21 17.46 34.06
N ARG A 14 -7.09 17.40 33.35
CA ARG A 14 -6.76 16.30 32.46
C ARG A 14 -6.11 15.18 33.27
N THR A 15 -6.83 14.11 33.47
CA THR A 15 -6.29 12.85 34.01
C THR A 15 -5.59 12.10 32.85
N PRO A 16 -4.34 11.66 33.00
CA PRO A 16 -3.70 10.86 31.96
C PRO A 16 -4.28 9.44 31.95
N LEU A 17 -4.80 9.03 30.82
CA LEU A 17 -5.26 7.67 30.55
C LEU A 17 -4.03 6.73 30.54
N ARG A 18 -3.87 5.96 31.59
CA ARG A 18 -2.86 4.88 31.67
C ARG A 18 -3.41 3.70 30.88
N ILE A 19 -2.77 3.38 29.75
CA ILE A 19 -3.03 2.15 29.00
C ILE A 19 -2.53 0.98 29.82
N ALA A 20 -3.46 0.18 30.37
CA ALA A 20 -3.16 -1.06 31.05
C ALA A 20 -2.96 -2.17 30.01
N LEU A 21 -1.74 -2.67 29.92
CA LEU A 21 -1.39 -3.86 29.15
C LEU A 21 -2.01 -5.08 29.85
N ALA A 22 -3.07 -5.66 29.27
CA ALA A 22 -3.71 -6.86 29.79
C ALA A 22 -2.85 -8.09 29.44
N LEU A 23 -2.06 -8.56 30.39
CA LEU A 23 -1.41 -9.86 30.38
C LEU A 23 -2.46 -10.93 30.70
N VAL A 24 -2.89 -11.71 29.70
CA VAL A 24 -3.69 -12.92 29.93
C VAL A 24 -2.74 -14.03 30.40
N VAL A 25 -2.72 -14.27 31.71
CA VAL A 25 -2.06 -15.44 32.30
C VAL A 25 -3.06 -16.59 32.30
N VAL A 26 -2.83 -17.60 31.46
CA VAL A 26 -3.55 -18.88 31.55
C VAL A 26 -2.93 -19.72 32.66
N ALA A 27 -3.59 -19.82 33.80
CA ALA A 27 -3.22 -20.71 34.87
C ALA A 27 -3.69 -22.13 34.58
N VAL A 28 -2.75 -23.05 34.37
CA VAL A 28 -3.02 -24.50 34.30
C VAL A 28 -2.96 -25.04 35.73
N LEU A 29 -4.12 -25.39 36.28
CA LEU A 29 -4.23 -26.09 37.56
C LEU A 29 -3.84 -27.56 37.38
N ALA A 30 -2.68 -27.94 37.90
CA ALA A 30 -2.30 -29.34 38.12
C ALA A 30 -2.91 -29.86 39.41
N GLY A 31 -3.93 -30.72 39.30
CA GLY A 31 -4.51 -31.40 40.43
C GLY A 31 -3.58 -32.49 40.96
N GLY A 32 -3.05 -32.30 42.16
CA GLY A 32 -2.30 -33.31 42.90
C GLY A 32 -3.23 -34.17 43.76
N VAL A 33 -3.23 -35.48 43.54
CA VAL A 33 -3.90 -36.46 44.39
C VAL A 33 -2.90 -36.89 45.47
N LEU A 34 -3.20 -36.60 46.72
CA LEU A 34 -2.50 -37.14 47.90
C LEU A 34 -3.12 -38.50 48.25
N VAL A 35 -2.31 -39.57 48.17
CA VAL A 35 -2.66 -40.89 48.74
C VAL A 35 -1.81 -41.09 49.98
N ALA A 36 -2.49 -41.25 51.12
CA ALA A 36 -1.87 -41.56 52.41
C ALA A 36 -1.44 -43.04 52.44
N ALA A 37 -0.19 -43.28 52.85
CA ALA A 37 0.35 -44.62 53.01
C ALA A 37 0.24 -45.03 54.49
N GLY A 38 -0.45 -46.16 54.74
CA GLY A 38 -0.45 -46.85 56.03
C GLY A 38 0.74 -47.81 56.13
N HIS A 39 1.41 -47.78 57.31
CA HIS A 39 2.49 -48.67 57.63
C HIS A 39 1.98 -50.05 58.06
N HIS A 40 2.52 -51.14 57.47
CA HIS A 40 2.73 -52.41 58.11
C HIS A 40 4.04 -53.06 57.66
N GLY A 41 4.91 -53.34 58.63
CA GLY A 41 6.17 -54.00 58.38
C GLY A 41 6.04 -55.51 58.22
N HIS A 42 6.85 -56.09 57.34
CA HIS A 42 7.30 -57.50 57.41
C HIS A 42 8.72 -57.58 56.85
N ARG A 43 9.59 -58.22 57.70
CA ARG A 43 10.95 -58.63 57.34
C ARG A 43 10.89 -59.80 56.32
N GLY A 44 11.67 -59.73 55.24
CA GLY A 44 11.84 -60.82 54.33
C GLY A 44 13.01 -60.57 53.34
N SER A 45 14.02 -61.38 53.50
CA SER A 45 15.15 -61.76 52.61
C SER A 45 15.51 -60.87 51.41
N ALA A 46 16.77 -60.46 51.41
CA ALA A 46 17.45 -59.82 50.29
C ALA A 46 17.61 -60.75 49.08
N SER A 47 17.07 -60.37 47.95
CA SER A 47 17.46 -60.82 46.62
C SER A 47 18.26 -59.71 45.91
N PRO A 48 19.25 -60.04 45.06
CA PRO A 48 20.11 -59.03 44.44
C PRO A 48 19.30 -58.11 43.51
N PRO A 49 19.72 -56.85 43.30
CA PRO A 49 18.97 -55.89 42.50
C PRO A 49 19.01 -56.34 41.03
N SER A 50 17.87 -56.72 40.51
CA SER A 50 17.62 -56.79 39.06
C SER A 50 17.84 -55.39 38.46
N THR A 51 18.87 -55.25 37.64
CA THR A 51 19.05 -54.04 36.82
C THR A 51 17.90 -53.97 35.84
N ALA A 52 16.80 -53.30 36.28
CA ALA A 52 15.75 -52.92 35.36
C ALA A 52 16.36 -51.93 34.34
N SER A 53 16.59 -52.39 33.10
CA SER A 53 16.86 -51.54 31.99
C SER A 53 15.72 -50.54 31.92
N ALA A 54 16.01 -49.27 32.24
CA ALA A 54 15.06 -48.18 32.06
C ALA A 54 14.73 -48.10 30.56
N THR A 55 13.57 -48.60 30.18
CA THR A 55 13.05 -48.43 28.86
C THR A 55 12.82 -46.91 28.70
N THR A 56 13.78 -46.24 28.05
CA THR A 56 13.63 -44.83 27.67
C THR A 56 12.46 -44.73 26.69
N VAL A 57 11.30 -44.31 27.20
CA VAL A 57 10.16 -43.92 26.35
C VAL A 57 10.68 -42.83 25.43
N PRO A 58 10.62 -42.99 24.10
CA PRO A 58 11.08 -41.94 23.20
C PRO A 58 10.34 -40.67 23.51
N ALA A 59 11.08 -39.58 23.74
CA ALA A 59 10.44 -38.27 24.00
C ALA A 59 9.56 -37.92 22.80
N ALA A 60 8.34 -37.51 23.07
CA ALA A 60 7.40 -37.08 22.01
C ALA A 60 8.09 -36.06 21.09
N PRO A 61 7.86 -36.08 19.74
CA PRO A 61 8.54 -35.16 18.82
C PRO A 61 8.24 -33.70 19.15
N LEU A 62 9.18 -32.80 18.85
CA LEU A 62 8.95 -31.37 18.90
C LEU A 62 7.78 -31.01 17.96
N ARG A 63 6.93 -30.07 18.37
CA ARG A 63 5.78 -29.61 17.58
C ARG A 63 5.70 -28.09 17.62
N VAL A 64 5.23 -27.48 16.54
CA VAL A 64 4.71 -26.12 16.54
C VAL A 64 3.31 -26.16 17.13
N GLN A 65 3.08 -25.41 18.19
CA GLN A 65 1.78 -25.32 18.85
C GLN A 65 0.90 -24.23 18.22
N ALA A 66 1.53 -23.10 17.85
CA ALA A 66 0.83 -21.98 17.22
C ALA A 66 1.80 -21.15 16.39
N ILE A 67 1.30 -20.59 15.31
CA ILE A 67 1.90 -19.47 14.58
C ILE A 67 0.87 -18.34 14.57
N THR A 68 1.31 -17.14 14.92
CA THR A 68 0.49 -15.94 14.85
C THR A 68 1.19 -14.94 13.95
N PRO A 69 0.51 -14.37 12.91
CA PRO A 69 -0.86 -14.64 12.50
C PRO A 69 -1.05 -16.09 12.05
N ALA A 70 -2.27 -16.62 12.21
CA ALA A 70 -2.59 -18.00 11.87
C ALA A 70 -2.63 -18.24 10.35
N GLU A 71 -2.58 -19.52 9.94
CA GLU A 71 -2.78 -19.90 8.53
C GLU A 71 -4.10 -19.34 8.00
N GLY A 72 -4.02 -18.71 6.82
CA GLY A 72 -5.17 -18.09 6.15
C GLY A 72 -5.63 -16.75 6.75
N ALA A 73 -4.96 -16.21 7.76
CA ALA A 73 -5.34 -14.92 8.33
C ALA A 73 -5.25 -13.81 7.26
N ALA A 74 -6.32 -13.03 7.12
CA ALA A 74 -6.42 -11.89 6.20
C ALA A 74 -6.61 -10.59 6.97
N GLY A 75 -6.23 -9.46 6.35
CA GLY A 75 -6.36 -8.15 6.96
C GLY A 75 -5.44 -7.94 8.18
N VAL A 76 -4.29 -8.60 8.19
CA VAL A 76 -3.30 -8.48 9.27
C VAL A 76 -2.73 -7.06 9.27
N ALA A 77 -2.66 -6.43 10.44
CA ALA A 77 -2.15 -5.07 10.58
C ALA A 77 -0.68 -4.97 10.13
N SER A 78 -0.30 -3.84 9.54
CA SER A 78 1.05 -3.63 9.01
C SER A 78 2.14 -3.55 10.09
N ASP A 79 1.77 -3.44 11.36
CA ASP A 79 2.63 -3.45 12.54
C ASP A 79 2.55 -4.76 13.35
N ALA A 80 1.85 -5.78 12.85
CA ALA A 80 1.65 -7.03 13.55
C ALA A 80 2.98 -7.76 13.84
N THR A 81 3.09 -8.36 15.02
CA THR A 81 4.21 -9.22 15.39
C THR A 81 3.93 -10.66 14.95
N VAL A 82 4.89 -11.28 14.26
CA VAL A 82 4.83 -12.72 13.97
C VAL A 82 5.42 -13.50 15.14
N THR A 83 4.66 -14.47 15.69
CA THR A 83 5.15 -15.35 16.77
C THR A 83 5.01 -16.83 16.39
N VAL A 84 5.94 -17.65 16.89
CA VAL A 84 5.92 -19.11 16.74
C VAL A 84 6.12 -19.73 18.13
N ALA A 85 5.12 -20.49 18.59
CA ALA A 85 5.14 -21.21 19.85
C ALA A 85 5.39 -22.71 19.63
N PHE A 86 6.27 -23.29 20.44
CA PHE A 86 6.70 -24.70 20.36
C PHE A 86 6.29 -25.47 21.61
N SER A 87 6.13 -26.77 21.47
CA SER A 87 5.73 -27.68 22.56
C SER A 87 6.81 -27.83 23.65
N ARG A 88 8.05 -27.42 23.37
CA ARG A 88 9.20 -27.55 24.28
C ARG A 88 10.20 -26.39 24.14
N PRO A 89 11.03 -26.15 25.16
CA PRO A 89 12.10 -25.16 25.07
C PRO A 89 13.09 -25.47 23.95
N LEU A 90 13.39 -24.48 23.12
CA LEU A 90 14.34 -24.61 22.01
C LEU A 90 15.79 -24.59 22.51
N ALA A 91 16.68 -25.27 21.78
CA ALA A 91 18.12 -25.16 21.96
C ALA A 91 18.59 -23.72 21.69
N ALA A 92 19.70 -23.30 22.33
CA ALA A 92 20.21 -21.94 22.14
C ALA A 92 20.60 -21.65 20.69
N ALA A 93 21.23 -22.60 20.03
CA ALA A 93 21.66 -22.52 18.62
C ALA A 93 20.65 -23.14 17.64
N SER A 94 19.36 -23.25 18.03
CA SER A 94 18.32 -23.76 17.14
C SER A 94 18.19 -22.85 15.92
N PRO A 95 18.12 -23.40 14.68
CA PRO A 95 17.77 -22.65 13.50
C PRO A 95 16.46 -21.87 13.68
N LEU A 96 16.33 -20.78 12.95
CA LEU A 96 15.20 -19.87 13.06
C LEU A 96 14.20 -20.08 11.90
N PRO A 97 12.92 -19.76 12.09
CA PRO A 97 11.96 -19.73 11.00
C PRO A 97 12.37 -18.72 9.91
N THR A 98 11.87 -18.93 8.69
CA THR A 98 12.08 -18.03 7.54
C THR A 98 10.79 -17.37 7.12
N LEU A 99 10.91 -16.23 6.45
CA LEU A 99 9.79 -15.45 5.89
C LEU A 99 9.93 -15.33 4.38
N ALA A 100 8.82 -15.45 3.66
CA ALA A 100 8.76 -15.20 2.23
C ALA A 100 7.53 -14.31 1.90
N PRO A 101 7.71 -13.14 1.23
CA PRO A 101 9.02 -12.57 0.86
C PRO A 101 9.90 -12.27 2.08
N ALA A 102 11.21 -12.20 1.86
CA ALA A 102 12.15 -11.83 2.92
C ALA A 102 11.86 -10.39 3.38
N VAL A 103 11.77 -10.20 4.69
CA VAL A 103 11.51 -8.90 5.32
C VAL A 103 12.67 -8.58 6.25
N PRO A 104 13.22 -7.36 6.22
CA PRO A 104 14.23 -6.93 7.20
C PRO A 104 13.68 -7.02 8.62
N GLY A 105 14.46 -7.61 9.53
CA GLY A 105 14.06 -7.79 10.92
C GLY A 105 14.87 -8.87 11.63
N THR A 106 14.51 -9.16 12.89
CA THR A 106 15.22 -10.14 13.72
C THR A 106 14.26 -11.02 14.47
N TRP A 107 14.59 -12.31 14.58
CA TRP A 107 13.91 -13.21 15.49
C TRP A 107 14.43 -13.03 16.91
N GLN A 108 13.51 -12.85 17.85
CA GLN A 108 13.80 -12.73 19.28
C GLN A 108 13.15 -13.88 20.04
N ARG A 109 13.79 -14.32 21.12
CA ARG A 109 13.24 -15.34 22.01
C ARG A 109 12.44 -14.66 23.12
N LEU A 110 11.11 -14.72 23.05
CA LEU A 110 10.22 -14.17 24.09
C LEU A 110 10.19 -15.05 25.32
N THR A 111 10.15 -16.38 25.12
CA THR A 111 10.19 -17.41 26.17
C THR A 111 11.12 -18.54 25.71
N PRO A 112 11.50 -19.49 26.58
CA PRO A 112 12.27 -20.64 26.15
C PRO A 112 11.66 -21.43 24.96
N SER A 113 10.33 -21.37 24.77
CA SER A 113 9.59 -22.08 23.72
C SER A 113 8.84 -21.17 22.74
N THR A 114 9.09 -19.86 22.75
CA THR A 114 8.39 -18.93 21.84
C THR A 114 9.39 -17.98 21.19
N LEU A 115 9.33 -17.90 19.87
CA LEU A 115 10.05 -16.92 19.05
C LEU A 115 9.08 -15.84 18.57
N ALA A 116 9.57 -14.59 18.46
CA ALA A 116 8.89 -13.50 17.80
C ALA A 116 9.80 -12.87 16.76
N PHE A 117 9.24 -12.56 15.60
CA PHE A 117 9.92 -11.76 14.59
C PHE A 117 9.57 -10.29 14.78
N VAL A 118 10.59 -9.48 14.99
CA VAL A 118 10.49 -8.01 15.06
C VAL A 118 10.97 -7.46 13.73
N ALA A 119 10.02 -7.02 12.90
CA ALA A 119 10.32 -6.39 11.62
C ALA A 119 10.99 -5.02 11.85
N SER A 120 11.92 -4.63 10.97
CA SER A 120 12.59 -3.32 11.02
C SER A 120 11.74 -2.17 10.47
N GLY A 121 10.59 -2.48 9.86
CA GLY A 121 9.61 -1.56 9.32
C GLY A 121 8.25 -2.22 9.25
N PRO A 122 7.23 -1.57 8.66
CA PRO A 122 5.91 -2.14 8.54
C PRO A 122 5.89 -3.31 7.54
N TRP A 123 4.95 -4.22 7.71
CA TRP A 123 4.59 -5.13 6.63
C TRP A 123 4.03 -4.33 5.46
N VAL A 124 4.48 -4.67 4.26
CA VAL A 124 3.98 -4.00 3.05
C VAL A 124 2.49 -4.30 2.87
N PRO A 125 1.62 -3.29 2.74
CA PRO A 125 0.19 -3.48 2.56
C PRO A 125 -0.15 -4.42 1.39
N ALA A 126 -1.22 -5.18 1.55
CA ALA A 126 -1.76 -6.15 0.60
C ALA A 126 -0.80 -7.31 0.24
N THR A 127 0.33 -7.47 0.95
CA THR A 127 1.30 -8.54 0.70
C THR A 127 0.86 -9.85 1.37
N SER A 128 1.00 -10.97 0.67
CA SER A 128 0.92 -12.31 1.26
C SER A 128 2.29 -12.72 1.81
N VAL A 129 2.33 -13.11 3.07
CA VAL A 129 3.55 -13.50 3.80
C VAL A 129 3.44 -14.95 4.23
N SER A 130 4.51 -15.75 3.99
CA SER A 130 4.63 -17.12 4.48
C SER A 130 5.69 -17.19 5.58
N VAL A 131 5.36 -17.82 6.70
CA VAL A 131 6.28 -18.17 7.78
C VAL A 131 6.55 -19.66 7.68
N THR A 132 7.80 -20.05 7.50
CA THR A 132 8.18 -21.47 7.42
C THR A 132 9.13 -21.84 8.56
N VAL A 133 8.73 -22.82 9.37
CA VAL A 133 9.54 -23.42 10.43
C VAL A 133 10.22 -24.66 9.85
N PRO A 134 11.57 -24.70 9.72
CA PRO A 134 12.28 -25.78 9.11
C PRO A 134 12.31 -27.02 10.01
N ASP A 135 12.34 -28.20 9.39
CA ASP A 135 12.38 -29.53 10.02
C ASP A 135 13.71 -30.27 9.80
N GLY A 136 13.78 -31.50 10.30
CA GLY A 136 14.89 -32.40 10.10
C GLY A 136 16.19 -31.99 10.79
N PRO A 137 17.35 -32.55 10.36
CA PRO A 137 18.64 -32.38 11.04
C PRO A 137 19.17 -30.96 11.05
N HIS A 138 18.74 -30.14 10.09
CA HIS A 138 19.09 -28.74 9.95
C HIS A 138 17.93 -27.79 10.34
N GLY A 139 16.86 -28.36 10.90
CA GLY A 139 15.67 -27.64 11.32
C GLY A 139 15.71 -27.20 12.77
N VAL A 140 14.57 -26.67 13.23
CA VAL A 140 14.40 -26.21 14.62
C VAL A 140 14.56 -27.38 15.57
N THR A 141 15.39 -27.19 16.63
CA THR A 141 15.73 -28.21 17.63
C THR A 141 15.37 -27.75 19.03
N ASP A 142 14.88 -28.68 19.86
CA ASP A 142 14.70 -28.46 21.29
C ASP A 142 15.99 -28.74 22.10
N ARG A 143 15.96 -28.43 23.41
CA ARG A 143 17.11 -28.63 24.30
C ARG A 143 17.55 -30.10 24.45
N ALA A 144 16.67 -31.05 24.11
CA ALA A 144 16.95 -32.49 24.18
C ALA A 144 17.39 -33.05 22.81
N GLY A 145 17.55 -32.19 21.78
CA GLY A 145 17.93 -32.59 20.42
C GLY A 145 16.76 -33.09 19.55
N GLY A 146 15.52 -32.98 20.04
CA GLY A 146 14.33 -33.32 19.26
C GLY A 146 14.07 -32.30 18.15
N THR A 147 13.67 -32.77 16.96
CA THR A 147 13.36 -31.94 15.77
C THR A 147 11.89 -32.05 15.39
N LEU A 148 11.45 -31.20 14.46
CA LEU A 148 10.13 -31.33 13.84
C LEU A 148 10.16 -32.51 12.85
N PRO A 149 9.06 -33.30 12.77
CA PRO A 149 8.95 -34.41 11.81
C PRO A 149 8.76 -33.95 10.37
N ALA A 150 8.22 -32.73 10.16
CA ALA A 150 8.00 -32.09 8.87
C ALA A 150 8.01 -30.57 9.04
N PRO A 151 8.28 -29.79 7.96
CA PRO A 151 8.24 -28.35 8.03
C PRO A 151 6.81 -27.87 8.30
N VAL A 152 6.68 -26.77 9.04
CA VAL A 152 5.38 -26.14 9.30
C VAL A 152 5.37 -24.77 8.68
N THR A 153 4.39 -24.52 7.80
CA THR A 153 4.22 -23.22 7.14
C THR A 153 2.87 -22.63 7.51
N ALA A 154 2.85 -21.33 7.75
CA ALA A 154 1.62 -20.55 7.85
C ALA A 154 1.71 -19.34 6.95
N ARG A 155 0.59 -19.01 6.26
CA ARG A 155 0.45 -17.85 5.37
C ARG A 155 -0.58 -16.90 5.91
N PHE A 156 -0.31 -15.61 5.79
CA PHE A 156 -1.26 -14.56 6.10
C PHE A 156 -1.17 -13.44 5.07
N THR A 157 -2.22 -12.62 4.97
CA THR A 157 -2.26 -11.46 4.08
C THR A 157 -2.39 -10.18 4.90
N VAL A 158 -1.48 -9.25 4.66
CA VAL A 158 -1.49 -7.92 5.27
C VAL A 158 -2.68 -7.13 4.76
N ALA A 159 -3.29 -6.33 5.62
CA ALA A 159 -4.39 -5.43 5.24
C ALA A 159 -4.00 -4.53 4.06
N PRO A 160 -4.93 -4.18 3.17
CA PRO A 160 -4.71 -3.12 2.20
C PRO A 160 -4.31 -1.82 2.89
N GLY A 161 -3.45 -1.04 2.24
CA GLY A 161 -3.11 0.29 2.73
C GLY A 161 -4.31 1.24 2.60
N SER A 162 -4.41 2.22 3.50
CA SER A 162 -5.51 3.20 3.44
C SER A 162 -5.28 4.23 2.34
N THR A 163 -6.36 4.67 1.69
CA THR A 163 -6.33 5.77 0.70
C THR A 163 -5.74 7.04 1.31
N LEU A 164 -6.05 7.34 2.57
CA LEU A 164 -5.48 8.51 3.25
C LEU A 164 -3.95 8.42 3.34
N ARG A 165 -3.39 7.27 3.75
CA ARG A 165 -1.93 7.13 3.81
C ARG A 165 -1.28 7.15 2.45
N LEU A 166 -1.89 6.53 1.44
CA LEU A 166 -1.45 6.61 0.05
C LEU A 166 -1.33 8.07 -0.41
N GLN A 167 -2.36 8.87 -0.18
CA GLN A 167 -2.39 10.29 -0.51
C GLN A 167 -1.31 11.08 0.26
N GLN A 168 -1.10 10.79 1.53
CA GLN A 168 -0.05 11.43 2.34
C GLN A 168 1.33 11.15 1.79
N LEU A 169 1.64 9.90 1.45
CA LEU A 169 2.93 9.50 0.87
C LEU A 169 3.13 10.14 -0.51
N LEU A 170 2.13 10.06 -1.40
CA LEU A 170 2.20 10.69 -2.72
C LEU A 170 2.39 12.21 -2.63
N ALA A 171 1.77 12.88 -1.64
CA ALA A 171 1.96 14.31 -1.40
C ALA A 171 3.37 14.63 -0.88
N GLN A 172 3.88 13.85 0.08
CA GLN A 172 5.23 13.99 0.60
C GLN A 172 6.30 13.77 -0.48
N LEU A 173 6.04 12.85 -1.40
CA LEU A 173 6.92 12.51 -2.51
C LEU A 173 6.72 13.40 -3.76
N GLY A 174 5.85 14.42 -3.69
CA GLY A 174 5.70 15.42 -4.75
C GLY A 174 4.84 15.02 -5.95
N TYR A 175 4.10 13.91 -5.90
CA TYR A 175 3.25 13.44 -7.00
C TYR A 175 1.85 14.07 -7.01
N LEU A 176 1.47 14.78 -5.95
CA LEU A 176 0.16 15.44 -5.84
C LEU A 176 0.28 16.97 -5.94
N PRO A 177 -0.78 17.66 -6.41
CA PRO A 177 -0.85 19.12 -6.40
C PRO A 177 -1.07 19.70 -5.01
N VAL A 178 -1.16 18.86 -4.00
CA VAL A 178 -1.25 19.20 -2.59
C VAL A 178 -0.01 18.76 -1.84
N ALA A 179 0.40 19.52 -0.83
CA ALA A 179 1.41 19.14 0.15
C ALA A 179 0.72 18.56 1.38
N PHE A 180 1.38 17.62 2.05
CA PHE A 180 0.95 17.10 3.34
C PHE A 180 1.92 17.53 4.44
N THR A 181 1.39 18.12 5.51
CA THR A 181 2.15 18.47 6.71
C THR A 181 1.67 17.60 7.88
N PRO A 182 2.47 16.66 8.37
CA PRO A 182 2.12 15.86 9.53
C PRO A 182 2.09 16.72 10.79
N ALA A 183 1.16 16.43 11.71
CA ALA A 183 1.05 17.10 13.00
C ALA A 183 2.20 16.75 13.96
N ALA A 184 2.79 15.54 13.80
CA ALA A 184 3.93 15.06 14.55
C ALA A 184 4.78 14.12 13.67
N PRO A 185 6.09 13.94 13.98
CA PRO A 185 6.90 12.88 13.37
C PRO A 185 6.33 11.50 13.67
N LEU A 186 6.70 10.50 12.85
CA LEU A 186 6.39 9.08 13.14
C LEU A 186 7.05 8.69 14.48
N ALA A 187 6.32 7.95 15.32
CA ALA A 187 6.86 7.43 16.59
C ALA A 187 7.88 6.29 16.32
N GLY A 188 7.75 5.61 15.19
CA GLY A 188 8.68 4.58 14.76
C GLY A 188 8.49 4.15 13.31
N PRO A 189 9.47 3.42 12.74
CA PRO A 189 9.41 3.01 11.34
C PRO A 189 8.21 2.07 11.05
N GLN A 190 7.69 1.33 12.03
CA GLN A 190 6.55 0.43 11.88
C GLN A 190 5.25 1.19 11.55
N GLU A 191 5.16 2.47 11.94
CA GLU A 191 4.01 3.31 11.66
C GLU A 191 4.02 3.90 10.23
N ALA A 192 5.09 3.70 9.46
CA ALA A 192 5.24 4.30 8.14
C ALA A 192 4.12 3.96 7.15
N ALA A 193 3.43 2.83 7.31
CA ALA A 193 2.28 2.44 6.51
C ALA A 193 0.92 2.88 7.09
N GLN A 194 0.91 3.52 8.28
CA GLN A 194 -0.31 3.98 8.93
C GLN A 194 -0.61 5.44 8.58
N PRO A 195 -1.91 5.84 8.49
CA PRO A 195 -2.29 7.23 8.32
C PRO A 195 -1.75 8.09 9.48
N GLN A 196 -1.28 9.28 9.16
CA GLN A 196 -0.83 10.26 10.14
C GLN A 196 -1.86 11.36 10.33
N GLU A 197 -1.95 11.93 11.52
CA GLU A 197 -2.62 13.20 11.74
C GLU A 197 -1.86 14.31 11.01
N GLY A 198 -2.58 15.26 10.42
CA GLY A 198 -1.98 16.36 9.67
C GLY A 198 -2.96 17.02 8.73
N SER A 199 -2.45 17.89 7.87
CA SER A 199 -3.28 18.67 6.93
C SER A 199 -2.72 18.64 5.52
N PHE A 200 -3.63 18.70 4.54
CA PHE A 200 -3.30 18.92 3.14
C PHE A 200 -3.51 20.39 2.79
N THR A 201 -2.58 20.95 2.04
CA THR A 201 -2.66 22.32 1.49
C THR A 201 -2.34 22.28 0.01
N TRP A 202 -3.07 23.05 -0.82
CA TRP A 202 -2.74 23.21 -2.23
C TRP A 202 -1.36 23.87 -2.37
N ARG A 203 -0.53 23.32 -3.25
CA ARG A 203 0.83 23.84 -3.50
C ARG A 203 0.79 25.11 -4.33
N TRP A 204 -0.21 25.24 -5.20
CA TRP A 204 -0.42 26.37 -6.11
C TRP A 204 -1.90 26.75 -6.17
N SER A 205 -2.20 27.85 -6.89
CA SER A 205 -3.57 28.22 -7.22
C SER A 205 -4.04 27.39 -8.42
N GLU A 206 -4.79 26.35 -8.15
CA GLU A 206 -5.26 25.40 -9.17
C GLU A 206 -6.61 25.83 -9.77
N PRO A 207 -6.90 25.40 -11.04
CA PRO A 207 -8.24 25.58 -11.61
C PRO A 207 -9.33 24.97 -10.72
N ALA A 208 -10.45 25.68 -10.56
CA ALA A 208 -11.56 25.27 -9.69
C ALA A 208 -12.09 23.86 -10.03
N GLY A 209 -12.07 23.48 -11.33
CA GLY A 209 -12.45 22.14 -11.78
C GLY A 209 -11.55 21.03 -11.22
N LEU A 210 -10.25 21.29 -11.07
CA LEU A 210 -9.33 20.35 -10.44
C LEU A 210 -9.52 20.30 -8.92
N VAL A 211 -9.68 21.47 -8.28
CA VAL A 211 -9.87 21.57 -6.83
C VAL A 211 -11.09 20.77 -6.36
N SER A 212 -12.18 20.81 -7.12
CA SER A 212 -13.42 20.11 -6.78
C SER A 212 -13.31 18.57 -6.80
N LEU A 213 -12.26 18.01 -7.39
CA LEU A 213 -12.02 16.57 -7.49
C LEU A 213 -11.23 16.00 -6.32
N TRP A 214 -10.67 16.87 -5.46
CA TRP A 214 -9.86 16.44 -4.33
C TRP A 214 -10.70 16.06 -3.13
N SER A 215 -10.46 14.88 -2.59
CA SER A 215 -11.10 14.35 -1.38
C SER A 215 -10.10 13.55 -0.56
N PRO A 216 -9.63 14.08 0.60
CA PRO A 216 -8.73 13.35 1.48
C PRO A 216 -9.37 12.08 2.05
N GLY A 217 -8.64 10.97 2.01
CA GLY A 217 -9.08 9.68 2.52
C GLY A 217 -10.07 8.93 1.63
N ALA A 218 -10.59 9.55 0.56
CA ALA A 218 -11.44 8.91 -0.43
C ALA A 218 -10.72 8.72 -1.77
N GLU A 219 -11.07 7.66 -2.48
CA GLU A 219 -10.59 7.46 -3.85
C GLU A 219 -11.06 8.59 -4.76
N ASN A 220 -10.15 9.11 -5.56
CA ASN A 220 -10.43 10.15 -6.54
C ASN A 220 -9.45 10.09 -7.71
N VAL A 221 -9.81 10.75 -8.80
CA VAL A 221 -9.01 10.72 -10.04
C VAL A 221 -7.64 11.39 -9.88
N ILE A 222 -7.49 12.37 -8.98
CA ILE A 222 -6.21 13.02 -8.70
C ILE A 222 -5.23 11.99 -8.08
N THR A 223 -5.71 11.22 -7.10
CA THR A 223 -4.93 10.15 -6.48
C THR A 223 -4.56 9.09 -7.52
N ARG A 224 -5.51 8.67 -8.37
CA ARG A 224 -5.25 7.67 -9.42
C ARG A 224 -4.19 8.16 -10.42
N GLY A 225 -4.29 9.40 -10.89
CA GLY A 225 -3.28 9.99 -11.78
C GLY A 225 -1.89 10.04 -11.14
N ALA A 226 -1.82 10.39 -9.84
CA ALA A 226 -0.57 10.42 -9.08
C ALA A 226 0.04 9.01 -8.91
N VAL A 227 -0.77 7.97 -8.66
CA VAL A 227 -0.31 6.57 -8.63
C VAL A 227 0.28 6.19 -9.98
N MET A 228 -0.41 6.48 -11.11
CA MET A 228 0.10 6.19 -12.45
C MET A 228 1.42 6.92 -12.75
N ALA A 229 1.57 8.16 -12.31
CA ALA A 229 2.82 8.91 -12.46
C ALA A 229 3.95 8.28 -11.62
N PHE A 230 3.66 7.84 -10.40
CA PHE A 230 4.58 7.11 -9.54
C PHE A 230 5.01 5.77 -10.17
N GLU A 231 4.04 4.98 -10.64
CA GLU A 231 4.26 3.69 -11.33
C GLU A 231 5.18 3.88 -12.54
N ARG A 232 4.94 4.90 -13.36
CA ARG A 232 5.80 5.25 -14.50
C ARG A 232 7.24 5.53 -14.08
N HIS A 233 7.47 6.30 -13.03
CA HIS A 233 8.81 6.61 -12.52
C HIS A 233 9.55 5.37 -12.03
N HIS A 234 8.81 4.43 -11.41
CA HIS A 234 9.36 3.17 -10.89
C HIS A 234 9.32 2.01 -11.90
N GLN A 235 8.94 2.29 -13.18
CA GLN A 235 8.82 1.26 -14.22
C GLN A 235 7.90 0.09 -13.82
N LEU A 236 6.89 0.38 -13.01
CA LEU A 236 5.82 -0.53 -12.65
C LEU A 236 4.71 -0.52 -13.73
N THR A 237 3.79 -1.49 -13.66
CA THR A 237 2.59 -1.46 -14.50
C THR A 237 1.76 -0.22 -14.15
N THR A 238 1.49 0.63 -15.15
CA THR A 238 0.78 1.91 -14.97
C THR A 238 -0.74 1.71 -15.00
N ASP A 239 -1.29 0.98 -14.02
CA ASP A 239 -2.73 0.71 -13.91
C ASP A 239 -3.47 1.63 -12.93
N GLY A 240 -2.72 2.42 -12.16
CA GLY A 240 -3.24 3.33 -11.15
C GLY A 240 -3.77 2.62 -9.90
N GLN A 241 -3.30 1.40 -9.63
CA GLN A 241 -3.68 0.61 -8.47
C GLN A 241 -2.51 0.54 -7.46
N ALA A 242 -2.76 0.95 -6.23
CA ALA A 242 -1.74 0.88 -5.18
C ALA A 242 -1.58 -0.56 -4.65
N GLY A 243 -1.04 -1.45 -5.48
CA GLY A 243 -0.68 -2.83 -5.11
C GLY A 243 0.59 -2.92 -4.24
N PRO A 244 1.00 -4.15 -3.84
CA PRO A 244 2.18 -4.36 -2.98
C PRO A 244 3.46 -3.74 -3.53
N ALA A 245 3.70 -3.79 -4.85
CA ALA A 245 4.88 -3.20 -5.47
C ALA A 245 4.90 -1.67 -5.33
N VAL A 246 3.75 -1.01 -5.54
CA VAL A 246 3.59 0.44 -5.36
C VAL A 246 3.80 0.82 -3.89
N TRP A 247 3.17 0.10 -2.94
CA TRP A 247 3.36 0.35 -1.51
C TRP A 247 4.81 0.16 -1.06
N SER A 248 5.47 -0.90 -1.54
CA SER A 248 6.89 -1.15 -1.23
C SER A 248 7.78 0.00 -1.68
N ALA A 249 7.59 0.47 -2.92
CA ALA A 249 8.35 1.58 -3.48
C ALA A 249 8.05 2.90 -2.75
N LEU A 250 6.76 3.22 -2.47
CA LEU A 250 6.36 4.42 -1.73
C LEU A 250 7.00 4.49 -0.33
N LEU A 251 7.00 3.37 0.39
CA LEU A 251 7.60 3.30 1.73
C LEU A 251 9.12 3.43 1.67
N ALA A 252 9.76 2.83 0.67
CA ALA A 252 11.20 2.94 0.45
C ALA A 252 11.63 4.39 0.12
N ASP A 253 10.92 5.03 -0.81
CA ASP A 253 11.17 6.42 -1.19
C ASP A 253 10.96 7.38 -0.02
N ALA A 254 9.88 7.19 0.74
CA ALA A 254 9.60 8.02 1.91
C ALA A 254 10.69 7.87 2.98
N ALA A 255 11.20 6.65 3.21
CA ALA A 255 12.31 6.40 4.12
C ALA A 255 13.64 6.97 3.61
N GLY A 256 13.86 6.95 2.28
CA GLY A 256 15.05 7.50 1.63
C GLY A 256 15.03 9.02 1.40
N GLY A 257 13.88 9.66 1.62
CA GLY A 257 13.70 11.09 1.32
C GLY A 257 13.68 11.41 -0.18
N ALA A 258 13.42 10.41 -1.03
CA ALA A 258 13.28 10.62 -2.47
C ALA A 258 11.97 11.36 -2.77
N ALA A 259 12.04 12.38 -3.62
CA ALA A 259 10.84 13.11 -4.05
C ALA A 259 10.93 13.41 -5.56
N SER A 260 9.77 13.40 -6.22
CA SER A 260 9.67 13.82 -7.61
C SER A 260 9.91 15.30 -7.74
N THR A 261 10.74 15.67 -8.71
CA THR A 261 10.98 17.06 -9.14
C THR A 261 10.19 17.44 -10.39
N ASP A 262 9.43 16.49 -10.96
CA ASP A 262 8.59 16.74 -12.13
C ASP A 262 7.51 17.78 -11.81
N PRO A 263 7.19 18.67 -12.76
CA PRO A 263 6.08 19.58 -12.58
C PRO A 263 4.76 18.80 -12.57
N TYR A 264 3.81 19.26 -11.75
CA TYR A 264 2.44 18.75 -11.80
C TYR A 264 1.69 19.39 -12.97
N ASN A 265 1.41 18.60 -14.01
CA ASN A 265 0.71 19.05 -15.20
C ASN A 265 -0.77 18.66 -15.17
N TYR A 266 -1.60 19.56 -15.69
CA TYR A 266 -3.04 19.38 -15.82
C TYR A 266 -3.52 19.97 -17.14
N VAL A 267 -4.43 19.29 -17.85
CA VAL A 267 -4.97 19.72 -19.13
C VAL A 267 -6.46 20.01 -19.00
N LEU A 268 -6.87 21.17 -19.46
CA LEU A 268 -8.27 21.55 -19.62
C LEU A 268 -8.62 21.64 -21.11
N VAL A 269 -9.58 20.82 -21.54
CA VAL A 269 -10.21 20.86 -22.84
C VAL A 269 -11.55 21.54 -22.72
N SER A 270 -11.69 22.72 -23.28
CA SER A 270 -12.97 23.45 -23.32
C SER A 270 -13.71 23.11 -24.61
N LYS A 271 -14.94 22.58 -24.47
CA LYS A 271 -15.88 22.37 -25.58
C LYS A 271 -16.68 23.61 -25.95
N ALA A 272 -16.57 24.72 -25.21
CA ALA A 272 -17.12 26.00 -25.59
C ALA A 272 -16.42 26.52 -26.85
N VAL A 273 -17.22 26.96 -27.82
CA VAL A 273 -16.68 27.49 -29.11
C VAL A 273 -16.19 28.94 -28.90
N PRO A 274 -14.97 29.28 -29.30
CA PRO A 274 -13.98 28.43 -29.96
C PRO A 274 -13.32 27.44 -28.98
N GLN A 275 -13.35 26.13 -29.36
CA GLN A 275 -12.80 25.05 -28.56
C GLN A 275 -11.28 25.15 -28.44
N LYS A 276 -10.76 24.82 -27.28
CA LYS A 276 -9.31 24.91 -27.00
C LYS A 276 -8.83 23.92 -25.97
N VAL A 277 -7.56 23.63 -26.04
CA VAL A 277 -6.78 22.98 -25.00
C VAL A 277 -5.97 24.03 -24.24
N THR A 278 -5.96 23.96 -22.91
CA THR A 278 -5.05 24.73 -22.05
C THR A 278 -4.30 23.79 -21.15
N VAL A 279 -2.98 23.87 -21.16
CA VAL A 279 -2.09 23.10 -20.28
C VAL A 279 -1.67 23.98 -19.12
N TYR A 280 -1.84 23.47 -17.90
CA TYR A 280 -1.34 24.05 -16.68
C TYR A 280 -0.15 23.26 -16.18
N SER A 281 0.83 23.95 -15.62
CA SER A 281 1.98 23.34 -14.97
C SER A 281 2.20 24.07 -13.65
N ASN A 282 2.21 23.33 -12.53
CA ASN A 282 2.31 23.90 -11.20
C ASN A 282 1.29 25.04 -10.95
N GLY A 283 0.03 24.83 -11.34
CA GLY A 283 -1.08 25.78 -11.19
C GLY A 283 -1.11 26.94 -12.19
N ALA A 284 -0.07 27.17 -12.95
CA ALA A 284 -0.01 28.24 -13.94
C ALA A 284 -0.34 27.74 -15.36
N PRO A 285 -1.11 28.48 -16.19
CA PRO A 285 -1.30 28.14 -17.59
C PRO A 285 0.01 28.39 -18.36
N VAL A 286 0.56 27.32 -18.94
CA VAL A 286 1.84 27.40 -19.68
C VAL A 286 1.68 27.31 -21.20
N TYR A 287 0.58 26.75 -21.67
CA TYR A 287 0.31 26.64 -23.10
C TYR A 287 -1.19 26.61 -23.38
N SER A 288 -1.61 27.23 -24.48
CA SER A 288 -2.99 27.16 -24.98
C SER A 288 -3.01 27.09 -26.49
N THR A 289 -3.90 26.27 -27.05
CA THR A 289 -4.04 26.05 -28.49
C THR A 289 -5.49 25.84 -28.87
N PRO A 290 -5.94 26.32 -30.04
CA PRO A 290 -7.23 25.89 -30.60
C PRO A 290 -7.22 24.35 -30.77
N ALA A 291 -8.37 23.74 -30.57
CA ALA A 291 -8.55 22.30 -30.71
C ALA A 291 -9.95 21.99 -31.24
N ASN A 292 -10.12 20.76 -31.74
CA ASN A 292 -11.41 20.23 -32.14
C ASN A 292 -11.76 19.07 -31.22
N THR A 293 -13.00 18.98 -30.78
CA THR A 293 -13.53 17.80 -30.09
C THR A 293 -14.47 17.00 -30.97
N GLY A 294 -15.02 15.91 -30.46
CA GLY A 294 -15.94 15.04 -31.20
C GLY A 294 -17.25 15.74 -31.61
N VAL A 295 -17.73 15.37 -32.77
CA VAL A 295 -19.07 15.79 -33.30
C VAL A 295 -20.19 15.26 -32.36
N ALA A 296 -21.41 15.81 -32.50
CA ALA A 296 -22.55 15.42 -31.67
C ALA A 296 -22.87 13.91 -31.72
N ALA A 297 -22.63 13.25 -32.86
CA ALA A 297 -22.85 11.81 -33.03
C ALA A 297 -21.73 10.93 -32.50
N ALA A 298 -20.57 11.49 -32.17
CA ALA A 298 -19.43 10.82 -31.54
C ALA A 298 -18.67 11.84 -30.65
N PRO A 299 -19.28 12.27 -29.53
CA PRO A 299 -18.73 13.35 -28.72
C PRO A 299 -17.52 12.90 -27.91
N THR A 300 -16.55 13.79 -27.72
CA THR A 300 -15.53 13.63 -26.69
C THR A 300 -16.22 13.54 -25.33
N VAL A 301 -15.91 12.52 -24.55
CA VAL A 301 -16.54 12.26 -23.24
C VAL A 301 -16.16 13.35 -22.26
N SER A 302 -17.15 14.01 -21.63
CA SER A 302 -16.90 14.99 -20.56
C SER A 302 -16.54 14.29 -19.25
N GLY A 303 -15.62 14.88 -18.50
CA GLY A 303 -15.11 14.33 -17.25
C GLY A 303 -13.62 14.59 -17.08
N THR A 304 -13.02 14.00 -16.06
CA THR A 304 -11.58 14.07 -15.81
C THR A 304 -10.97 12.68 -15.80
N PHE A 305 -9.92 12.49 -16.59
CA PHE A 305 -9.31 11.20 -16.83
C PHE A 305 -7.79 11.32 -16.82
N PRO A 306 -7.03 10.34 -16.31
CA PRO A 306 -5.58 10.32 -16.43
C PRO A 306 -5.15 9.85 -17.81
N VAL A 307 -4.09 10.44 -18.35
CA VAL A 307 -3.39 9.88 -19.52
C VAL A 307 -2.86 8.50 -19.14
N TYR A 308 -3.20 7.48 -19.92
CA TYR A 308 -2.86 6.08 -19.61
C TYR A 308 -2.00 5.38 -20.67
N LEU A 309 -1.95 5.94 -21.90
CA LEU A 309 -1.20 5.34 -23.02
C LEU A 309 -0.72 6.44 -23.95
N ARG A 310 0.51 6.30 -24.49
CA ARG A 310 1.11 7.33 -25.33
C ARG A 310 1.88 6.73 -26.51
N TYR A 311 1.82 7.44 -27.64
CA TYR A 311 2.63 7.14 -28.83
C TYR A 311 3.12 8.43 -29.48
N GLU A 312 4.36 8.46 -29.93
CA GLU A 312 4.86 9.57 -30.76
C GLU A 312 4.15 9.61 -32.10
N SER A 313 3.83 8.43 -32.65
CA SER A 313 3.03 8.28 -33.85
C SER A 313 2.39 6.90 -33.89
N GLN A 314 1.16 6.82 -34.41
CA GLN A 314 0.49 5.55 -34.68
C GLN A 314 -0.53 5.65 -35.78
N THR A 315 -0.99 4.51 -36.32
CA THR A 315 -2.19 4.43 -37.13
C THR A 315 -3.41 4.36 -36.24
N MET A 316 -4.33 5.32 -36.38
CA MET A 316 -5.64 5.28 -35.70
C MET A 316 -6.69 4.66 -36.63
N THR A 317 -7.45 3.71 -36.08
CA THR A 317 -8.54 3.04 -36.79
C THR A 317 -9.82 3.14 -35.99
N GLY A 318 -10.95 3.18 -36.66
CA GLY A 318 -12.24 3.25 -36.00
C GLY A 318 -13.42 3.19 -36.97
N THR A 319 -14.55 3.66 -36.49
CA THR A 319 -15.81 3.71 -37.24
C THR A 319 -16.40 5.11 -37.13
N ASN A 320 -16.68 5.72 -38.27
CA ASN A 320 -17.39 6.99 -38.35
C ASN A 320 -18.86 6.85 -37.92
N PRO A 321 -19.53 7.93 -37.53
CA PRO A 321 -20.95 7.89 -37.15
C PRO A 321 -21.89 7.34 -38.25
N ASP A 322 -21.50 7.42 -39.52
CA ASP A 322 -22.24 6.84 -40.65
C ASP A 322 -22.00 5.34 -40.88
N GLY A 323 -21.17 4.71 -40.00
CA GLY A 323 -20.81 3.29 -40.07
C GLY A 323 -19.61 2.97 -40.95
N SER A 324 -19.08 3.93 -41.72
CA SER A 324 -17.87 3.74 -42.52
C SER A 324 -16.63 3.55 -41.62
N LYS A 325 -15.66 2.74 -42.08
CA LYS A 325 -14.40 2.53 -41.39
C LYS A 325 -13.38 3.58 -41.79
N TYR A 326 -12.54 4.00 -40.86
CA TYR A 326 -11.39 4.83 -41.16
C TYR A 326 -10.08 4.16 -40.69
N SER A 327 -8.99 4.53 -41.34
CA SER A 327 -7.64 4.12 -40.96
C SER A 327 -6.69 5.27 -41.33
N ASP A 328 -6.30 6.04 -40.34
CA ASP A 328 -5.46 7.23 -40.46
C ASP A 328 -4.03 6.91 -40.00
N PRO A 329 -3.10 6.69 -40.93
CA PRO A 329 -1.72 6.37 -40.63
C PRO A 329 -0.94 7.60 -40.17
N GLY A 330 0.04 7.39 -39.31
CA GLY A 330 1.00 8.40 -38.90
C GLY A 330 0.45 9.55 -38.04
N ILE A 331 -0.64 9.32 -37.33
CA ILE A 331 -1.18 10.30 -36.37
C ILE A 331 -0.12 10.61 -35.30
N PRO A 332 0.35 11.87 -35.16
CA PRO A 332 1.46 12.22 -34.28
C PRO A 332 1.00 12.64 -32.88
N TRP A 333 1.89 12.45 -31.91
CA TRP A 333 1.85 13.01 -30.55
C TRP A 333 0.61 12.60 -29.75
N VAL A 334 0.32 11.31 -29.74
CA VAL A 334 -0.91 10.73 -29.18
C VAL A 334 -0.79 10.51 -27.68
N SER A 335 -1.74 11.03 -26.91
CA SER A 335 -1.91 10.81 -25.46
C SER A 335 -3.36 10.39 -25.17
N TYR A 336 -3.62 9.09 -25.03
CA TYR A 336 -4.92 8.54 -24.66
C TYR A 336 -5.27 8.81 -23.22
N PHE A 337 -6.50 9.26 -22.96
CA PHE A 337 -6.99 9.56 -21.62
C PHE A 337 -8.30 8.85 -21.26
N ASN A 338 -9.15 8.50 -22.24
CA ASN A 338 -10.42 7.81 -21.96
C ASN A 338 -10.82 6.88 -23.11
N GLY A 339 -10.76 5.56 -22.94
CA GLY A 339 -11.09 4.62 -24.01
C GLY A 339 -10.32 4.91 -25.29
N GLY A 340 -11.03 5.31 -26.38
CA GLY A 340 -10.43 5.73 -27.64
C GLY A 340 -10.12 7.24 -27.71
N ASP A 341 -10.54 8.04 -26.74
CA ASP A 341 -10.32 9.50 -26.77
C ASP A 341 -8.86 9.83 -26.45
N ALA A 342 -8.21 10.62 -27.31
CA ALA A 342 -6.82 11.02 -27.16
C ALA A 342 -6.63 12.51 -27.51
N LEU A 343 -5.62 13.12 -26.89
CA LEU A 343 -5.00 14.36 -27.37
C LEU A 343 -4.03 13.97 -28.48
N HIS A 344 -4.10 14.58 -29.67
CA HIS A 344 -3.14 14.30 -30.76
C HIS A 344 -3.08 15.41 -31.83
N GLY A 345 -2.09 15.34 -32.67
CA GLY A 345 -2.00 16.17 -33.86
C GLY A 345 -2.85 15.63 -35.00
N PHE A 346 -3.61 16.50 -35.67
CA PHE A 346 -4.33 16.16 -36.89
C PHE A 346 -4.46 17.40 -37.78
N VAL A 347 -4.22 17.25 -39.10
CA VAL A 347 -4.32 18.38 -40.01
C VAL A 347 -5.77 18.65 -40.38
N ARG A 348 -6.25 19.85 -40.07
CA ARG A 348 -7.58 20.36 -40.41
C ARG A 348 -7.45 21.71 -41.10
N GLY A 349 -8.44 22.09 -41.90
CA GLY A 349 -8.52 23.43 -42.50
C GLY A 349 -8.72 24.55 -41.47
N SER A 350 -9.25 24.19 -40.29
CA SER A 350 -9.51 25.13 -39.19
C SER A 350 -9.73 24.37 -37.87
N TYR A 351 -9.63 25.08 -36.74
CA TYR A 351 -9.81 24.53 -35.40
C TYR A 351 -10.74 25.41 -34.59
N GLY A 352 -11.26 24.87 -33.51
CA GLY A 352 -12.07 25.58 -32.51
C GLY A 352 -13.53 25.13 -32.45
N TRP A 353 -13.90 24.02 -33.12
CA TRP A 353 -15.26 23.44 -33.10
C TRP A 353 -15.26 21.93 -33.26
N PRO A 354 -16.40 21.25 -32.99
CA PRO A 354 -16.51 19.80 -33.13
C PRO A 354 -16.26 19.32 -34.53
N GLN A 355 -15.26 18.44 -34.75
CA GLN A 355 -14.90 17.87 -36.05
C GLN A 355 -14.40 16.44 -35.99
N SER A 356 -14.01 15.92 -34.79
CA SER A 356 -13.46 14.58 -34.62
C SER A 356 -14.54 13.53 -34.31
N VAL A 357 -14.12 12.29 -34.10
CA VAL A 357 -14.96 11.16 -33.69
C VAL A 357 -14.59 10.75 -32.23
N GLY A 358 -14.45 11.73 -31.35
CA GLY A 358 -14.16 11.54 -29.93
C GLY A 358 -12.83 12.16 -29.49
N CYS A 359 -11.79 12.12 -30.31
CA CYS A 359 -10.47 12.67 -29.97
C CYS A 359 -10.48 14.20 -29.83
N VAL A 360 -9.44 14.72 -29.20
CA VAL A 360 -9.10 16.14 -29.12
C VAL A 360 -7.95 16.41 -30.11
N GLU A 361 -8.31 16.94 -31.27
CA GLU A 361 -7.36 17.20 -32.35
C GLU A 361 -6.79 18.61 -32.23
N MET A 362 -5.49 18.73 -32.42
CA MET A 362 -4.76 20.01 -32.42
C MET A 362 -3.94 20.13 -33.72
N PRO A 363 -3.54 21.34 -34.12
CA PRO A 363 -2.50 21.49 -35.16
C PRO A 363 -1.28 20.62 -34.76
N PRO A 364 -0.70 19.82 -35.70
CA PRO A 364 0.39 18.88 -35.37
C PRO A 364 1.59 19.53 -34.64
N ALA A 365 1.96 20.75 -35.04
CA ALA A 365 3.01 21.49 -34.35
C ALA A 365 2.65 21.85 -32.88
N ASN A 366 1.36 22.12 -32.59
CA ASN A 366 0.91 22.44 -31.25
C ASN A 366 0.78 21.17 -30.42
N ALA A 367 0.35 20.04 -31.01
CA ALA A 367 0.35 18.74 -30.35
C ALA A 367 1.77 18.30 -29.94
N GLN A 368 2.78 18.64 -30.76
CA GLN A 368 4.19 18.40 -30.42
C GLN A 368 4.63 19.14 -29.14
N VAL A 369 4.09 20.33 -28.89
CA VAL A 369 4.36 21.09 -27.65
C VAL A 369 3.60 20.50 -26.46
N VAL A 370 2.35 20.04 -26.68
CA VAL A 370 1.50 19.48 -25.62
C VAL A 370 1.97 18.08 -25.18
N TYR A 371 2.48 17.27 -26.11
CA TYR A 371 2.86 15.87 -25.84
C TYR A 371 3.84 15.70 -24.68
N PRO A 372 4.98 16.41 -24.56
CA PRO A 372 5.88 16.27 -23.41
C PRO A 372 5.25 16.73 -22.08
N LEU A 373 4.20 17.55 -22.13
CA LEU A 373 3.48 18.04 -20.95
C LEU A 373 2.37 17.09 -20.50
N THR A 374 2.12 15.99 -21.22
CA THR A 374 1.09 15.00 -20.94
C THR A 374 1.65 13.60 -20.70
N PRO A 375 2.65 13.41 -19.80
CA PRO A 375 3.10 12.08 -19.41
C PRO A 375 1.95 11.25 -18.82
N ILE A 376 2.15 9.91 -18.74
CA ILE A 376 1.19 9.01 -18.06
C ILE A 376 0.91 9.52 -16.65
N GLY A 377 -0.37 9.55 -16.28
CA GLY A 377 -0.85 10.07 -15.01
C GLY A 377 -1.33 11.54 -15.06
N THR A 378 -0.96 12.30 -16.12
CA THR A 378 -1.47 13.68 -16.30
C THR A 378 -2.98 13.67 -16.46
N LEU A 379 -3.68 14.50 -15.67
CA LEU A 379 -5.13 14.61 -15.76
C LEU A 379 -5.57 15.50 -16.94
N VAL A 380 -6.55 15.01 -17.68
CA VAL A 380 -7.25 15.73 -18.76
C VAL A 380 -8.70 15.90 -18.38
N THR A 381 -9.14 17.14 -18.17
CA THR A 381 -10.56 17.49 -17.95
C THR A 381 -11.17 17.99 -19.24
N VAL A 382 -12.28 17.40 -19.64
CA VAL A 382 -13.11 17.80 -20.80
C VAL A 382 -14.42 18.40 -20.29
N SER A 383 -14.69 19.68 -20.57
CA SER A 383 -15.86 20.43 -20.08
C SER A 383 -16.50 21.32 -21.15
#